data_2e9de2ed06d02d7efd8705a01dac5dd4
#
_entry.id   2e9de2ed06d02d7efd8705a01dac5dd4
#
_cell.length_a   1.000
_cell.length_b   1.000
_cell.length_c   1.000
_cell.angle_alpha   90.00
_cell.angle_beta   90.00
_cell.angle_gamma   90.00
#
_symmetry.space_group_name_H-M   'P 1'
#
loop_
_entity.id
_entity.type
_entity.pdbx_description
1 polymer ?
#
loop_
_entity_poly.entity_id
_entity_poly.type
_entity_poly.pdbx_seq_one_letter_code
_entity_poly.pdbx_strand_id
1 'polypeptide(L)'
;MVTIATTPCAEQVSRVKCAIKKSAMLSASFLIFTLLSPLVVFDNKAHAESMSGALAKSYAYSPDLNQQRAATRAADETVPRATAGWRPTVAATSTIGALQTRTYDTGKLKTDTNTIPRTNSVAVTQTLYNGGRTGNTVRQAESTVMQSRETLRQSEQDVLAAGSTAYMNVLRDTALLELQSNNVQVLQQQLKQTEDRFQVGEVTRTDVAQAQASLALGQANASQARFDLHNSIAVYRQVIGEQPRNLEPARPVEPLLPRSLEAALALALKEHPRIQAAMHAVDVAALNVTIQEGALLPTVTATGTAGVSRDTSGFNNYQSTTFSAVATLSVPLYEGGAT
;
A
#
# COMPACT_ATOMS: atom_id res chain seq x y z
N MET A 1 35.02 -37.03 -40.04
CA MET A 1 35.23 -37.89 -38.89
C MET A 1 35.64 -36.96 -37.73
N VAL A 2 34.72 -36.45 -37.00
CA VAL A 2 34.96 -35.59 -35.81
C VAL A 2 34.03 -36.12 -34.70
N THR A 3 34.65 -36.69 -33.70
CA THR A 3 34.03 -37.36 -32.56
C THR A 3 33.49 -36.34 -31.58
N ILE A 4 32.18 -36.35 -31.35
CA ILE A 4 31.50 -35.54 -30.35
C ILE A 4 31.60 -36.30 -29.02
N ALA A 5 32.38 -35.75 -28.08
CA ALA A 5 32.46 -36.24 -26.69
C ALA A 5 31.23 -35.79 -25.90
N THR A 6 30.36 -36.69 -25.59
CA THR A 6 29.24 -36.51 -24.62
C THR A 6 29.77 -36.78 -23.22
N THR A 7 29.86 -35.75 -22.38
CA THR A 7 30.12 -35.91 -20.94
C THR A 7 28.79 -36.11 -20.19
N PRO A 8 28.66 -37.10 -19.31
CA PRO A 8 27.40 -37.40 -18.64
C PRO A 8 27.17 -36.51 -17.41
N CYS A 9 25.94 -36.04 -17.31
CA CYS A 9 25.35 -35.20 -16.27
C CYS A 9 25.27 -35.84 -14.85
N ALA A 10 26.05 -36.89 -14.56
CA ALA A 10 25.99 -37.66 -13.31
C ALA A 10 26.96 -37.17 -12.19
N GLU A 11 27.90 -36.25 -12.50
CA GLU A 11 28.95 -35.90 -11.55
C GLU A 11 28.64 -34.67 -10.68
N GLN A 12 27.65 -33.85 -11.04
CA GLN A 12 27.25 -32.67 -10.24
C GLN A 12 26.34 -33.02 -9.05
N VAL A 13 25.65 -34.15 -9.04
CA VAL A 13 24.74 -34.55 -7.94
C VAL A 13 25.51 -35.11 -6.74
N SER A 14 26.76 -35.58 -6.91
CA SER A 14 27.55 -36.16 -5.83
C SER A 14 28.25 -35.11 -4.93
N ARG A 15 28.54 -33.90 -5.43
CA ARG A 15 29.16 -32.83 -4.66
C ARG A 15 28.24 -32.11 -3.66
N VAL A 16 26.93 -32.08 -3.95
CA VAL A 16 25.93 -31.46 -3.05
C VAL A 16 25.61 -32.39 -1.87
N LYS A 17 25.71 -33.70 -2.01
CA LYS A 17 25.51 -34.65 -0.89
C LYS A 17 26.67 -34.79 0.10
N CYS A 18 27.89 -34.36 -0.28
CA CYS A 18 29.05 -34.39 0.59
C CYS A 18 29.14 -33.18 1.53
N ALA A 19 28.53 -32.04 1.18
CA ALA A 19 28.53 -30.83 2.02
C ALA A 19 27.54 -30.91 3.18
N ILE A 20 26.47 -31.70 3.06
CA ILE A 20 25.42 -31.83 4.10
C ILE A 20 25.81 -32.87 5.19
N LYS A 21 26.81 -33.75 4.95
CA LYS A 21 27.19 -34.80 5.90
C LYS A 21 28.32 -34.40 6.85
N LYS A 22 28.94 -33.21 6.71
CA LYS A 22 30.01 -32.71 7.58
C LYS A 22 29.56 -31.72 8.66
N SER A 23 28.28 -31.29 8.67
CA SER A 23 27.74 -30.38 9.71
C SER A 23 27.01 -31.10 10.86
N ALA A 24 26.89 -32.43 10.82
CA ALA A 24 26.14 -33.22 11.80
C ALA A 24 26.97 -33.92 12.88
N MET A 25 28.29 -33.62 13.03
CA MET A 25 29.15 -34.27 14.01
C MET A 25 29.84 -33.32 14.99
N LEU A 26 29.34 -32.08 15.19
CA LEU A 26 29.90 -31.14 16.18
C LEU A 26 28.85 -30.54 17.12
N SER A 27 27.85 -31.32 17.54
CA SER A 27 26.85 -30.85 18.50
C SER A 27 26.52 -31.83 19.62
N ALA A 28 27.51 -32.60 20.10
CA ALA A 28 27.31 -33.53 21.21
C ALA A 28 28.25 -33.26 22.41
N SER A 29 28.49 -32.00 22.79
CA SER A 29 29.26 -31.67 24.02
C SER A 29 28.94 -30.26 24.55
N PHE A 30 27.64 -29.88 24.62
CA PHE A 30 27.25 -28.63 25.31
C PHE A 30 25.87 -28.78 25.97
N LEU A 31 25.71 -29.79 26.76
CA LEU A 31 24.47 -30.07 27.49
C LEU A 31 24.81 -30.40 28.95
N ILE A 32 25.25 -29.41 29.74
CA ILE A 32 25.12 -29.34 31.21
C ILE A 32 25.64 -27.96 31.65
N PHE A 33 24.92 -26.87 31.34
CA PHE A 33 25.07 -25.59 32.08
C PHE A 33 23.94 -24.61 31.80
N THR A 34 22.67 -25.02 31.96
CA THR A 34 21.55 -24.08 31.91
C THR A 34 20.44 -24.52 32.85
N LEU A 35 20.71 -24.50 34.13
CA LEU A 35 19.68 -24.67 35.17
C LEU A 35 19.88 -23.67 36.29
N LEU A 36 19.92 -22.38 35.93
CA LEU A 36 19.64 -21.28 36.89
C LEU A 36 19.30 -20.01 36.09
N SER A 37 18.27 -20.09 35.24
CA SER A 37 17.62 -18.88 34.76
C SER A 37 16.78 -18.35 35.92
N PRO A 38 16.99 -17.11 36.42
CA PRO A 38 16.02 -16.50 37.29
C PRO A 38 14.72 -16.43 36.47
N LEU A 39 13.66 -17.01 37.01
CA LEU A 39 12.29 -16.81 36.56
C LEU A 39 12.04 -15.29 36.65
N VAL A 40 12.28 -14.58 35.57
CA VAL A 40 11.79 -13.20 35.44
C VAL A 40 10.28 -13.35 35.38
N VAL A 41 9.66 -13.35 36.56
CA VAL A 41 8.24 -13.13 36.70
C VAL A 41 8.03 -11.74 36.10
N PHE A 42 7.60 -11.70 34.82
CA PHE A 42 6.98 -10.51 34.29
C PHE A 42 5.78 -10.24 35.15
N ASP A 43 5.97 -9.35 36.13
CA ASP A 43 4.92 -8.79 36.96
C ASP A 43 3.97 -8.09 35.97
N ASN A 44 2.99 -8.86 35.50
CA ASN A 44 1.93 -8.41 34.61
C ASN A 44 0.97 -7.58 35.46
N LYS A 45 1.51 -6.48 36.07
CA LYS A 45 0.67 -5.43 36.61
C LYS A 45 -0.22 -5.04 35.47
N ALA A 46 -1.50 -5.28 35.62
CA ALA A 46 -2.55 -4.79 34.74
C ALA A 46 -2.48 -3.25 34.80
N HIS A 47 -1.49 -2.67 34.11
CA HIS A 47 -1.42 -1.22 33.92
C HIS A 47 -2.69 -0.82 33.17
N ALA A 48 -3.36 0.20 33.70
CA ALA A 48 -4.45 0.84 32.99
C ALA A 48 -3.92 1.23 31.60
N GLU A 49 -4.71 0.94 30.57
CA GLU A 49 -4.33 1.21 29.20
C GLU A 49 -4.36 2.72 28.95
N SER A 50 -3.20 3.31 28.71
CA SER A 50 -3.10 4.74 28.41
C SER A 50 -3.51 5.00 26.94
N MET A 51 -3.98 6.22 26.66
CA MET A 51 -4.34 6.64 25.31
C MET A 51 -3.17 6.48 24.32
N SER A 52 -1.94 6.81 24.74
CA SER A 52 -0.74 6.63 23.92
C SER A 52 -0.46 5.15 23.59
N GLY A 53 -0.69 4.25 24.55
CA GLY A 53 -0.55 2.80 24.33
C GLY A 53 -1.59 2.28 23.33
N ALA A 54 -2.84 2.70 23.45
CA ALA A 54 -3.92 2.35 22.53
C ALA A 54 -3.64 2.87 21.09
N LEU A 55 -3.14 4.12 20.97
CA LEU A 55 -2.77 4.70 19.68
C LEU A 55 -1.57 3.96 19.03
N ALA A 56 -0.58 3.56 19.81
CA ALA A 56 0.53 2.77 19.31
C ALA A 56 0.07 1.40 18.75
N LYS A 57 -0.89 0.75 19.41
CA LYS A 57 -1.50 -0.49 18.93
C LYS A 57 -2.30 -0.26 17.63
N SER A 58 -3.14 0.79 17.57
CA SER A 58 -3.90 1.16 16.38
C SER A 58 -2.96 1.40 15.19
N TYR A 59 -1.85 2.12 15.39
CA TYR A 59 -0.84 2.39 14.37
C TYR A 59 -0.13 1.12 13.85
N ALA A 60 0.09 0.14 14.74
CA ALA A 60 0.73 -1.13 14.37
C ALA A 60 -0.26 -2.11 13.70
N TYR A 61 -1.51 -2.10 14.14
CA TYR A 61 -2.53 -3.06 13.69
C TYR A 61 -3.21 -2.64 12.38
N SER A 62 -3.31 -1.34 12.07
CA SER A 62 -4.11 -0.82 10.96
C SER A 62 -3.75 -1.44 9.59
N PRO A 63 -4.67 -2.18 8.93
CA PRO A 63 -4.47 -2.69 7.58
C PRO A 63 -4.40 -1.57 6.54
N ASP A 64 -5.19 -0.50 6.71
CA ASP A 64 -5.23 0.65 5.79
C ASP A 64 -3.89 1.37 5.75
N LEU A 65 -3.24 1.54 6.91
CA LEU A 65 -1.91 2.12 6.99
C LEU A 65 -0.86 1.23 6.32
N ASN A 66 -0.94 -0.08 6.49
CA ASN A 66 -0.04 -1.03 5.82
C ASN A 66 -0.24 -1.04 4.30
N GLN A 67 -1.49 -0.91 3.83
CA GLN A 67 -1.80 -0.72 2.41
C GLN A 67 -1.16 0.56 1.87
N GLN A 68 -1.30 1.68 2.58
CA GLN A 68 -0.74 2.97 2.16
C GLN A 68 0.80 2.98 2.17
N ARG A 69 1.42 2.30 3.14
CA ARG A 69 2.88 2.08 3.17
C ARG A 69 3.34 1.27 1.96
N ALA A 70 2.58 0.24 1.57
CA ALA A 70 2.89 -0.53 0.37
C ALA A 70 2.72 0.30 -0.91
N ALA A 71 1.67 1.13 -0.99
CA ALA A 71 1.46 2.07 -2.09
C ALA A 71 2.59 3.10 -2.21
N THR A 72 3.09 3.63 -1.09
CA THR A 72 4.23 4.56 -1.09
C THR A 72 5.51 3.88 -1.58
N ARG A 73 5.78 2.63 -1.17
CA ARG A 73 6.92 1.87 -1.72
C ARG A 73 6.79 1.61 -3.21
N ALA A 74 5.57 1.33 -3.69
CA ALA A 74 5.32 1.19 -5.13
C ALA A 74 5.52 2.53 -5.88
N ALA A 75 5.18 3.66 -5.26
CA ALA A 75 5.47 4.98 -5.80
C ALA A 75 6.98 5.27 -5.83
N ASP A 76 7.74 4.91 -4.81
CA ASP A 76 9.20 5.06 -4.79
C ASP A 76 9.87 4.37 -5.99
N GLU A 77 9.35 3.22 -6.45
CA GLU A 77 9.86 2.49 -7.62
C GLU A 77 9.51 3.16 -8.97
N THR A 78 8.68 4.20 -8.97
CA THR A 78 8.41 4.96 -10.20
C THR A 78 9.61 5.80 -10.64
N VAL A 79 10.46 6.26 -9.72
CA VAL A 79 11.67 7.05 -10.03
C VAL A 79 12.73 6.20 -10.74
N PRO A 80 13.16 5.01 -10.23
CA PRO A 80 14.02 4.11 -10.97
C PRO A 80 13.46 3.73 -12.35
N ARG A 81 12.14 3.53 -12.44
CA ARG A 81 11.47 3.24 -13.70
C ARG A 81 11.55 4.41 -14.69
N ALA A 82 11.36 5.65 -14.21
CA ALA A 82 11.49 6.85 -15.04
C ALA A 82 12.95 7.06 -15.50
N THR A 83 13.94 6.85 -14.63
CA THR A 83 15.36 6.96 -14.98
C THR A 83 15.82 5.87 -15.94
N ALA A 84 15.10 4.74 -16.05
CA ALA A 84 15.36 3.71 -17.04
C ALA A 84 15.27 4.23 -18.50
N GLY A 85 14.51 5.31 -18.76
CA GLY A 85 14.45 5.97 -20.06
C GLY A 85 15.80 6.54 -20.55
N TRP A 86 16.81 6.65 -19.69
CA TRP A 86 18.17 7.08 -20.02
C TRP A 86 19.13 5.91 -20.22
N ARG A 87 18.66 4.69 -20.03
CA ARG A 87 19.47 3.48 -20.17
C ARG A 87 19.17 2.77 -21.48
N PRO A 88 20.13 2.05 -22.06
CA PRO A 88 19.88 1.23 -23.22
C PRO A 88 18.91 0.09 -22.89
N THR A 89 18.01 -0.19 -23.83
CA THR A 89 17.17 -1.38 -23.80
C THR A 89 17.76 -2.45 -24.69
N VAL A 90 17.78 -3.70 -24.22
CA VAL A 90 18.27 -4.85 -24.99
C VAL A 90 17.09 -5.81 -25.17
N ALA A 91 16.76 -6.13 -26.40
CA ALA A 91 15.70 -7.06 -26.73
C ALA A 91 16.24 -8.18 -27.63
N ALA A 92 15.91 -9.41 -27.34
CA ALA A 92 16.16 -10.56 -28.21
C ALA A 92 14.84 -11.02 -28.81
N THR A 93 14.81 -11.18 -30.12
CA THR A 93 13.62 -11.62 -30.87
C THR A 93 13.95 -12.85 -31.68
N SER A 94 13.11 -13.87 -31.63
CA SER A 94 13.17 -15.07 -32.42
C SER A 94 11.86 -15.25 -33.16
N THR A 95 11.91 -15.30 -34.48
CA THR A 95 10.72 -15.50 -35.33
C THR A 95 10.89 -16.69 -36.23
N ILE A 96 9.81 -17.44 -36.40
CA ILE A 96 9.69 -18.50 -37.40
C ILE A 96 8.37 -18.30 -38.12
N GLY A 97 8.36 -18.41 -39.41
CA GLY A 97 7.14 -18.25 -40.22
C GLY A 97 7.13 -19.17 -41.42
N ALA A 98 6.00 -19.28 -42.07
CA ALA A 98 5.88 -19.87 -43.40
C ALA A 98 5.42 -18.78 -44.37
N LEU A 99 6.11 -18.60 -45.42
CA LEU A 99 5.87 -17.54 -46.42
C LEU A 99 5.80 -18.17 -47.83
N GLN A 100 4.69 -17.92 -48.52
CA GLN A 100 4.57 -18.22 -49.94
C GLN A 100 4.61 -16.91 -50.71
N THR A 101 5.59 -16.77 -51.60
CA THR A 101 5.74 -15.60 -52.47
C THR A 101 5.51 -16.02 -53.91
N ARG A 102 4.53 -15.38 -54.56
CA ARG A 102 4.26 -15.54 -56.00
C ARG A 102 4.57 -14.24 -56.70
N THR A 103 5.55 -14.27 -57.58
CA THR A 103 5.95 -13.10 -58.36
C THR A 103 5.40 -13.27 -59.78
N TYR A 104 4.69 -12.26 -60.29
CA TYR A 104 4.15 -12.21 -61.62
C TYR A 104 4.92 -11.14 -62.42
N ASP A 105 5.25 -11.46 -63.68
CA ASP A 105 5.82 -10.53 -64.61
C ASP A 105 4.90 -10.48 -65.86
N THR A 106 4.41 -9.28 -66.24
CA THR A 106 3.46 -9.08 -67.31
C THR A 106 2.25 -10.04 -67.30
N GLY A 107 1.71 -10.31 -66.08
CA GLY A 107 0.57 -11.22 -65.90
C GLY A 107 0.87 -12.71 -65.88
N LYS A 108 2.12 -13.10 -66.16
CA LYS A 108 2.55 -14.53 -66.09
C LYS A 108 3.28 -14.82 -64.79
N LEU A 109 2.98 -15.94 -64.16
CA LEU A 109 3.66 -16.41 -62.98
C LEU A 109 5.15 -16.64 -63.32
N LYS A 110 6.07 -15.85 -62.69
CA LYS A 110 7.51 -15.97 -62.88
C LYS A 110 8.16 -16.88 -61.85
N THR A 111 7.72 -16.75 -60.62
CA THR A 111 8.27 -17.53 -59.50
C THR A 111 7.21 -17.81 -58.47
N ASP A 112 7.12 -19.04 -57.97
CA ASP A 112 6.33 -19.46 -56.78
C ASP A 112 7.35 -20.08 -55.81
N THR A 113 7.55 -19.43 -54.68
CA THR A 113 8.53 -19.84 -53.68
C THR A 113 7.86 -20.00 -52.34
N ASN A 114 8.00 -21.18 -51.74
CA ASN A 114 7.61 -21.46 -50.39
C ASN A 114 8.87 -21.44 -49.52
N THR A 115 8.87 -20.58 -48.49
CA THR A 115 10.02 -20.43 -47.60
C THR A 115 9.58 -20.54 -46.14
N ILE A 116 10.49 -20.99 -45.31
CA ILE A 116 10.32 -21.01 -43.85
C ILE A 116 11.41 -20.16 -43.22
N PRO A 117 11.20 -18.82 -43.20
CA PRO A 117 12.17 -17.90 -42.60
C PRO A 117 12.25 -18.11 -41.09
N ARG A 118 13.47 -18.16 -40.60
CA ARG A 118 13.81 -18.19 -39.16
C ARG A 118 14.77 -17.06 -38.89
N THR A 119 14.33 -16.07 -38.10
CA THR A 119 15.18 -14.92 -37.77
C THR A 119 15.37 -14.87 -36.26
N ASN A 120 16.64 -14.80 -35.86
CA ASN A 120 17.04 -14.53 -34.49
C ASN A 120 17.84 -13.23 -34.48
N SER A 121 17.44 -12.28 -33.68
CA SER A 121 18.10 -10.98 -33.58
C SER A 121 18.19 -10.49 -32.14
N VAL A 122 19.23 -9.75 -31.84
CA VAL A 122 19.41 -8.95 -30.64
C VAL A 122 19.51 -7.50 -31.04
N ALA A 123 18.68 -6.66 -30.46
CA ALA A 123 18.69 -5.22 -30.66
C ALA A 123 19.01 -4.49 -29.37
N VAL A 124 19.91 -3.52 -29.44
CA VAL A 124 20.21 -2.57 -28.34
C VAL A 124 19.75 -1.20 -28.82
N THR A 125 18.80 -0.61 -28.10
CA THR A 125 18.26 0.72 -28.43
C THR A 125 18.56 1.69 -27.31
N GLN A 126 19.16 2.83 -27.64
CA GLN A 126 19.48 3.93 -26.74
C GLN A 126 18.83 5.22 -27.23
N THR A 127 17.96 5.81 -26.42
CA THR A 127 17.46 7.16 -26.65
C THR A 127 18.57 8.16 -26.28
N LEU A 128 19.01 8.97 -27.25
CA LEU A 128 20.04 10.00 -27.04
C LEU A 128 19.40 11.34 -26.70
N TYR A 129 18.28 11.66 -27.34
CA TYR A 129 17.49 12.86 -27.08
C TYR A 129 16.02 12.61 -27.41
N ASN A 130 15.11 13.11 -26.56
CA ASN A 130 13.66 12.95 -26.72
C ASN A 130 12.87 14.21 -26.33
N GLY A 131 13.38 15.39 -26.67
CA GLY A 131 12.71 16.63 -26.32
C GLY A 131 12.70 16.94 -24.82
N GLY A 132 13.63 16.39 -24.03
CA GLY A 132 13.68 16.57 -22.58
C GLY A 132 12.62 15.78 -21.78
N ARG A 133 11.82 14.94 -22.46
CA ARG A 133 10.72 14.17 -21.86
C ARG A 133 11.20 13.28 -20.73
N THR A 134 12.31 12.55 -20.91
CA THR A 134 12.83 11.66 -19.84
C THR A 134 13.16 12.43 -18.56
N GLY A 135 13.81 13.60 -18.67
CA GLY A 135 14.12 14.44 -17.52
C GLY A 135 12.88 14.93 -16.79
N ASN A 136 11.86 15.37 -17.54
CA ASN A 136 10.60 15.82 -16.96
C ASN A 136 9.79 14.65 -16.37
N THR A 137 9.85 13.45 -16.98
CA THR A 137 9.23 12.23 -16.41
C THR A 137 9.87 11.82 -15.09
N VAL A 138 11.20 11.98 -14.93
CA VAL A 138 11.89 11.75 -13.67
C VAL A 138 11.40 12.74 -12.60
N ARG A 139 11.35 14.04 -12.90
CA ARG A 139 10.82 15.06 -11.97
C ARG A 139 9.36 14.80 -11.61
N GLN A 140 8.55 14.38 -12.59
CA GLN A 140 7.15 13.98 -12.36
C GLN A 140 7.04 12.79 -11.41
N ALA A 141 7.89 11.77 -11.57
CA ALA A 141 7.95 10.62 -10.68
C ALA A 141 8.39 11.04 -9.27
N GLU A 142 9.36 11.94 -9.12
CA GLU A 142 9.78 12.50 -7.82
C GLU A 142 8.63 13.25 -7.13
N SER A 143 7.90 14.10 -7.86
CA SER A 143 6.72 14.79 -7.32
C SER A 143 5.61 13.82 -6.92
N THR A 144 5.41 12.73 -7.69
CA THR A 144 4.47 11.65 -7.36
C THR A 144 4.85 10.93 -6.07
N VAL A 145 6.13 10.70 -5.84
CA VAL A 145 6.65 10.12 -4.59
C VAL A 145 6.35 11.05 -3.41
N MET A 146 6.62 12.36 -3.56
CA MET A 146 6.32 13.34 -2.50
C MET A 146 4.82 13.39 -2.20
N GLN A 147 3.97 13.41 -3.22
CA GLN A 147 2.51 13.31 -3.07
C GLN A 147 2.10 12.06 -2.30
N SER A 148 2.67 10.90 -2.63
CA SER A 148 2.37 9.63 -1.96
C SER A 148 2.80 9.63 -0.49
N ARG A 149 3.92 10.24 -0.16
CA ARG A 149 4.41 10.39 1.23
C ARG A 149 3.49 11.27 2.07
N GLU A 150 3.03 12.40 1.52
CA GLU A 150 2.06 13.24 2.22
C GLU A 150 0.70 12.56 2.36
N THR A 151 0.28 11.75 1.38
CA THR A 151 -0.92 10.91 1.50
C THR A 151 -0.77 9.85 2.59
N LEU A 152 0.40 9.24 2.73
CA LEU A 152 0.69 8.33 3.84
C LEU A 152 0.60 9.05 5.18
N ARG A 153 1.19 10.25 5.30
CA ARG A 153 1.12 11.07 6.51
C ARG A 153 -0.33 11.44 6.88
N GLN A 154 -1.17 11.73 5.87
CA GLN A 154 -2.60 11.93 6.09
C GLN A 154 -3.27 10.67 6.66
N SER A 155 -3.00 9.50 6.07
CA SER A 155 -3.55 8.23 6.55
C SER A 155 -3.10 7.91 7.98
N GLU A 156 -1.88 8.26 8.35
CA GLU A 156 -1.38 8.14 9.73
C GLU A 156 -2.20 9.00 10.69
N GLN A 157 -2.48 10.25 10.32
CA GLN A 157 -3.33 11.14 11.13
C GLN A 157 -4.76 10.62 11.25
N ASP A 158 -5.34 10.11 10.17
CA ASP A 158 -6.70 9.58 10.15
C ASP A 158 -6.84 8.35 11.07
N VAL A 159 -5.87 7.43 11.03
CA VAL A 159 -5.85 6.24 11.91
C VAL A 159 -5.70 6.64 13.38
N LEU A 160 -4.81 7.59 13.68
CA LEU A 160 -4.63 8.09 15.04
C LEU A 160 -5.88 8.83 15.55
N ALA A 161 -6.54 9.62 14.69
CA ALA A 161 -7.79 10.31 15.04
C ALA A 161 -8.93 9.31 15.29
N ALA A 162 -9.06 8.28 14.44
CA ALA A 162 -10.03 7.20 14.65
C ALA A 162 -9.77 6.43 15.96
N GLY A 163 -8.50 6.13 16.25
CA GLY A 163 -8.08 5.50 17.51
C GLY A 163 -8.43 6.34 18.74
N SER A 164 -8.14 7.64 18.68
CA SER A 164 -8.47 8.59 19.75
C SER A 164 -9.98 8.67 19.97
N THR A 165 -10.76 8.75 18.90
CA THR A 165 -12.22 8.81 18.96
C THR A 165 -12.80 7.53 19.56
N ALA A 166 -12.32 6.36 19.13
CA ALA A 166 -12.76 5.08 19.67
C ALA A 166 -12.45 4.96 21.17
N TYR A 167 -11.25 5.39 21.59
CA TYR A 167 -10.83 5.40 22.99
C TYR A 167 -11.75 6.29 23.85
N MET A 168 -12.00 7.52 23.41
CA MET A 168 -12.84 8.48 24.14
C MET A 168 -14.30 8.07 24.19
N ASN A 169 -14.83 7.41 23.15
CA ASN A 169 -16.20 6.90 23.14
C ASN A 169 -16.40 5.82 24.22
N VAL A 170 -15.47 4.88 24.36
CA VAL A 170 -15.57 3.85 25.42
C VAL A 170 -15.54 4.48 26.80
N LEU A 171 -14.68 5.47 27.06
CA LEU A 171 -14.65 6.18 28.35
C LEU A 171 -15.96 6.92 28.62
N ARG A 172 -16.48 7.65 27.62
CA ARG A 172 -17.76 8.37 27.72
C ARG A 172 -18.92 7.43 28.03
N ASP A 173 -19.02 6.33 27.26
CA ASP A 173 -20.16 5.43 27.33
C ASP A 173 -20.11 4.57 28.64
N THR A 174 -18.89 4.30 29.14
CA THR A 174 -18.73 3.69 30.49
C THR A 174 -19.25 4.62 31.58
N ALA A 175 -18.87 5.88 31.57
CA ALA A 175 -19.34 6.87 32.52
C ALA A 175 -20.86 7.11 32.42
N LEU A 176 -21.40 7.12 31.19
CA LEU A 176 -22.83 7.27 30.95
C LEU A 176 -23.63 6.06 31.49
N LEU A 177 -23.14 4.83 31.29
CA LEU A 177 -23.78 3.64 31.85
C LEU A 177 -23.78 3.67 33.38
N GLU A 178 -22.67 4.09 33.99
CA GLU A 178 -22.59 4.24 35.45
C GLU A 178 -23.62 5.27 35.97
N LEU A 179 -23.70 6.44 35.30
CA LEU A 179 -24.68 7.48 35.63
C LEU A 179 -26.13 6.97 35.53
N GLN A 180 -26.47 6.27 34.40
CA GLN A 180 -27.81 5.75 34.21
C GLN A 180 -28.15 4.62 35.19
N SER A 181 -27.18 3.79 35.55
CA SER A 181 -27.35 2.74 36.58
C SER A 181 -27.63 3.34 37.96
N ASN A 182 -26.90 4.39 38.32
CA ASN A 182 -27.15 5.12 39.58
C ASN A 182 -28.52 5.79 39.58
N ASN A 183 -28.92 6.40 38.42
CA ASN A 183 -30.25 6.99 38.28
C ASN A 183 -31.38 5.95 38.48
N VAL A 184 -31.23 4.74 37.93
CA VAL A 184 -32.21 3.64 38.18
C VAL A 184 -32.31 3.30 39.66
N GLN A 185 -31.19 3.25 40.39
CA GLN A 185 -31.20 2.99 41.83
C GLN A 185 -31.97 4.09 42.61
N VAL A 186 -31.76 5.37 42.25
CA VAL A 186 -32.49 6.49 42.87
C VAL A 186 -33.99 6.40 42.58
N LEU A 187 -34.38 6.11 41.32
CA LEU A 187 -35.78 5.96 40.93
C LEU A 187 -36.46 4.76 41.62
N GLN A 188 -35.74 3.67 41.86
CA GLN A 188 -36.22 2.52 42.64
C GLN A 188 -36.50 2.92 44.09
N GLN A 189 -35.61 3.66 44.73
CA GLN A 189 -35.80 4.16 46.08
C GLN A 189 -36.99 5.14 46.16
N GLN A 190 -37.10 6.04 45.15
CA GLN A 190 -38.23 6.98 45.09
C GLN A 190 -39.57 6.26 44.91
N LEU A 191 -39.64 5.23 44.06
CA LEU A 191 -40.85 4.40 43.92
C LEU A 191 -41.22 3.77 45.26
N LYS A 192 -40.26 3.13 45.93
CA LYS A 192 -40.50 2.52 47.24
C LYS A 192 -41.03 3.53 48.27
N GLN A 193 -40.44 4.71 48.39
CA GLN A 193 -40.93 5.77 49.26
C GLN A 193 -42.35 6.22 48.89
N THR A 194 -42.68 6.33 47.62
CA THR A 194 -44.01 6.70 47.14
C THR A 194 -45.05 5.61 47.47
N GLU A 195 -44.68 4.34 47.35
CA GLU A 195 -45.50 3.19 47.72
C GLU A 195 -45.76 3.16 49.24
N ASP A 196 -44.72 3.39 50.07
CA ASP A 196 -44.87 3.46 51.55
C ASP A 196 -45.80 4.61 51.97
N ARG A 197 -45.70 5.81 51.34
CA ARG A 197 -46.58 6.95 51.57
C ARG A 197 -48.01 6.70 51.08
N PHE A 198 -48.18 5.91 50.02
CA PHE A 198 -49.49 5.51 49.51
C PHE A 198 -50.21 4.58 50.55
N GLN A 199 -49.47 3.66 51.16
CA GLN A 199 -50.06 2.75 52.20
C GLN A 199 -50.62 3.48 53.39
N VAL A 200 -50.01 4.65 53.73
CA VAL A 200 -50.49 5.48 54.83
C VAL A 200 -51.50 6.55 54.37
N GLY A 201 -51.89 6.56 53.10
CA GLY A 201 -52.90 7.45 52.53
C GLY A 201 -52.48 8.88 52.29
N GLU A 202 -51.13 9.13 52.20
CA GLU A 202 -50.54 10.47 52.04
C GLU A 202 -50.42 10.90 50.56
N VAL A 203 -50.39 9.95 49.60
CA VAL A 203 -50.29 10.18 48.14
C VAL A 203 -51.36 9.37 47.41
N THR A 204 -51.58 9.71 46.13
CA THR A 204 -52.59 9.09 45.29
C THR A 204 -52.03 7.89 44.47
N ARG A 205 -52.96 7.07 43.94
CA ARG A 205 -52.60 5.99 42.99
C ARG A 205 -51.90 6.50 41.73
N THR A 206 -52.23 7.71 41.30
CA THR A 206 -51.61 8.38 40.17
C THR A 206 -50.13 8.66 40.43
N ASP A 207 -49.77 9.07 41.65
CA ASP A 207 -48.38 9.33 42.05
C ASP A 207 -47.54 8.06 42.00
N VAL A 208 -48.08 6.93 42.44
CA VAL A 208 -47.41 5.61 42.35
C VAL A 208 -47.22 5.21 40.88
N ALA A 209 -48.27 5.36 40.05
CA ALA A 209 -48.19 5.06 38.63
C ALA A 209 -47.16 5.95 37.90
N GLN A 210 -47.06 7.22 38.28
CA GLN A 210 -46.05 8.15 37.76
C GLN A 210 -44.63 7.73 38.14
N ALA A 211 -44.42 7.31 39.40
CA ALA A 211 -43.12 6.82 39.87
C ALA A 211 -42.71 5.52 39.16
N GLN A 212 -43.68 4.61 38.93
CA GLN A 212 -43.45 3.39 38.13
C GLN A 212 -43.08 3.68 36.70
N ALA A 213 -43.78 4.63 36.05
CA ALA A 213 -43.47 5.06 34.67
C ALA A 213 -42.05 5.69 34.58
N SER A 214 -41.67 6.51 35.58
CA SER A 214 -40.34 7.10 35.67
C SER A 214 -39.24 6.05 35.81
N LEU A 215 -39.46 5.04 36.66
CA LEU A 215 -38.52 3.91 36.80
C LEU A 215 -38.39 3.11 35.52
N ALA A 216 -39.49 2.80 34.82
CA ALA A 216 -39.47 2.07 33.57
C ALA A 216 -38.70 2.85 32.49
N LEU A 217 -38.85 4.17 32.43
CA LEU A 217 -38.07 5.04 31.53
C LEU A 217 -36.57 5.02 31.91
N GLY A 218 -36.25 5.11 33.21
CA GLY A 218 -34.84 5.01 33.66
C GLY A 218 -34.20 3.69 33.30
N GLN A 219 -34.93 2.58 33.44
CA GLN A 219 -34.46 1.24 33.03
C GLN A 219 -34.24 1.13 31.51
N ALA A 220 -35.13 1.73 30.72
CA ALA A 220 -34.96 1.80 29.27
C ALA A 220 -33.69 2.58 28.88
N ASN A 221 -33.46 3.75 29.52
CA ASN A 221 -32.24 4.57 29.26
C ASN A 221 -30.95 3.82 29.70
N ALA A 222 -30.98 3.11 30.82
CA ALA A 222 -29.83 2.30 31.22
C ALA A 222 -29.55 1.12 30.27
N SER A 223 -30.61 0.54 29.70
CA SER A 223 -30.48 -0.52 28.69
C SER A 223 -29.89 0.03 27.39
N GLN A 224 -30.31 1.23 27.00
CA GLN A 224 -29.72 1.93 25.83
C GLN A 224 -28.23 2.25 26.08
N ALA A 225 -27.88 2.81 27.25
CA ALA A 225 -26.49 3.11 27.58
C ALA A 225 -25.60 1.85 27.58
N ARG A 226 -26.15 0.70 27.99
CA ARG A 226 -25.44 -0.58 27.92
C ARG A 226 -25.19 -1.02 26.47
N PHE A 227 -26.19 -0.87 25.61
CA PHE A 227 -26.04 -1.14 24.18
C PHE A 227 -24.98 -0.24 23.54
N ASP A 228 -25.01 1.07 23.85
CA ASP A 228 -24.06 2.04 23.30
C ASP A 228 -22.62 1.71 23.73
N LEU A 229 -22.41 1.31 24.99
CA LEU A 229 -21.10 0.84 25.47
C LEU A 229 -20.63 -0.42 24.73
N HIS A 230 -21.51 -1.40 24.51
CA HIS A 230 -21.15 -2.59 23.74
C HIS A 230 -20.74 -2.25 22.31
N ASN A 231 -21.44 -1.31 21.68
CA ASN A 231 -21.11 -0.82 20.35
C ASN A 231 -19.75 -0.11 20.32
N SER A 232 -19.48 0.77 21.28
CA SER A 232 -18.18 1.47 21.41
C SER A 232 -17.03 0.49 21.64
N ILE A 233 -17.23 -0.57 22.43
CA ILE A 233 -16.23 -1.64 22.61
C ILE A 233 -15.98 -2.40 21.30
N ALA A 234 -17.01 -2.67 20.50
CA ALA A 234 -16.86 -3.32 19.21
C ALA A 234 -16.06 -2.45 18.22
N VAL A 235 -16.36 -1.15 18.15
CA VAL A 235 -15.62 -0.17 17.34
C VAL A 235 -14.17 -0.04 17.82
N TYR A 236 -13.94 0.03 19.13
CA TYR A 236 -12.60 0.06 19.71
C TYR A 236 -11.78 -1.15 19.27
N ARG A 237 -12.36 -2.35 19.37
CA ARG A 237 -11.70 -3.58 18.92
C ARG A 237 -11.41 -3.58 17.42
N GLN A 238 -12.29 -3.02 16.61
CA GLN A 238 -12.09 -2.90 15.17
C GLN A 238 -10.91 -1.99 14.84
N VAL A 239 -10.77 -0.85 15.51
CA VAL A 239 -9.77 0.18 15.22
C VAL A 239 -8.41 -0.13 15.86
N ILE A 240 -8.41 -0.63 17.10
CA ILE A 240 -7.19 -0.84 17.91
C ILE A 240 -6.71 -2.30 17.86
N GLY A 241 -7.62 -3.24 17.56
CA GLY A 241 -7.30 -4.66 17.40
C GLY A 241 -7.42 -5.49 18.68
N GLU A 242 -7.58 -4.87 19.86
CA GLU A 242 -7.71 -5.54 21.16
C GLU A 242 -8.95 -5.05 21.91
N GLN A 243 -9.37 -5.82 22.92
CA GLN A 243 -10.43 -5.36 23.82
C GLN A 243 -9.90 -4.32 24.80
N PRO A 244 -10.70 -3.28 25.12
CA PRO A 244 -10.29 -2.27 26.10
C PRO A 244 -10.13 -2.89 27.50
N ARG A 245 -9.03 -2.55 28.18
CA ARG A 245 -8.74 -3.02 29.56
C ARG A 245 -8.46 -1.82 30.44
N ASN A 246 -9.36 -1.50 31.38
CA ASN A 246 -9.17 -0.43 32.37
C ASN A 246 -8.55 0.83 31.77
N LEU A 247 -9.32 1.53 30.93
CA LEU A 247 -8.84 2.72 30.23
C LEU A 247 -8.54 3.86 31.22
N GLU A 248 -7.40 4.50 31.07
CA GLU A 248 -7.02 5.67 31.86
C GLU A 248 -7.72 6.94 31.32
N PRO A 249 -8.23 7.84 32.16
CA PRO A 249 -8.77 9.11 31.70
C PRO A 249 -7.76 9.90 30.87
N ALA A 250 -8.18 10.35 29.68
CA ALA A 250 -7.32 11.11 28.79
C ALA A 250 -7.10 12.54 29.33
N ARG A 251 -5.89 13.07 29.12
CA ARG A 251 -5.55 14.44 29.52
C ARG A 251 -5.82 15.41 28.36
N PRO A 252 -6.33 16.62 28.66
CA PRO A 252 -6.51 17.67 27.66
C PRO A 252 -5.19 18.06 26.98
N VAL A 253 -5.24 18.33 25.68
CA VAL A 253 -4.07 18.77 24.88
C VAL A 253 -4.08 20.29 24.59
N GLU A 254 -4.81 21.04 25.38
CA GLU A 254 -4.95 22.51 25.22
C GLU A 254 -3.63 23.29 25.00
N PRO A 255 -2.51 22.95 25.68
CA PRO A 255 -1.25 23.66 25.47
C PRO A 255 -0.66 23.53 24.07
N LEU A 256 -1.08 22.52 23.31
CA LEU A 256 -0.59 22.25 21.95
C LEU A 256 -1.45 22.92 20.87
N LEU A 257 -2.61 23.49 21.24
CA LEU A 257 -3.50 24.12 20.28
C LEU A 257 -3.03 25.55 19.93
N PRO A 258 -3.15 25.98 18.65
CA PRO A 258 -2.89 27.35 18.23
C PRO A 258 -3.81 28.31 19.00
N ARG A 259 -3.25 29.46 19.43
CA ARG A 259 -3.99 30.41 20.25
C ARG A 259 -4.98 31.29 19.49
N SER A 260 -4.89 31.34 18.15
CA SER A 260 -5.79 32.10 17.29
C SER A 260 -6.12 31.34 16.02
N LEU A 261 -7.26 31.69 15.41
CA LEU A 261 -7.68 31.12 14.12
C LEU A 261 -6.66 31.41 13.02
N GLU A 262 -6.10 32.62 13.01
CA GLU A 262 -5.11 33.01 12.00
C GLU A 262 -3.83 32.17 12.11
N ALA A 263 -3.35 31.92 13.34
CA ALA A 263 -2.19 31.07 13.59
C ALA A 263 -2.49 29.60 13.17
N ALA A 264 -3.70 29.13 13.43
CA ALA A 264 -4.14 27.78 13.02
C ALA A 264 -4.20 27.64 11.48
N LEU A 265 -4.73 28.65 10.79
CA LEU A 265 -4.79 28.67 9.33
C LEU A 265 -3.39 28.74 8.70
N ALA A 266 -2.51 29.60 9.21
CA ALA A 266 -1.13 29.70 8.74
C ALA A 266 -0.36 28.37 8.91
N LEU A 267 -0.54 27.71 10.05
CA LEU A 267 0.05 26.40 10.32
C LEU A 267 -0.52 25.33 9.39
N ALA A 268 -1.86 25.29 9.20
CA ALA A 268 -2.53 24.34 8.34
C ALA A 268 -2.08 24.46 6.88
N LEU A 269 -1.95 25.69 6.34
CA LEU A 269 -1.46 25.90 4.98
C LEU A 269 -0.04 25.38 4.77
N LYS A 270 0.79 25.46 5.81
CA LYS A 270 2.19 25.05 5.76
C LYS A 270 2.39 23.56 6.01
N GLU A 271 1.63 22.95 6.92
CA GLU A 271 1.96 21.63 7.47
C GLU A 271 0.89 20.57 7.23
N HIS A 272 -0.30 20.95 6.72
CA HIS A 272 -1.37 19.97 6.53
C HIS A 272 -1.06 19.03 5.37
N PRO A 273 -0.95 17.70 5.59
CA PRO A 273 -0.49 16.77 4.58
C PRO A 273 -1.36 16.75 3.32
N ARG A 274 -2.68 16.93 3.48
CA ARG A 274 -3.62 16.96 2.35
C ARG A 274 -3.40 18.16 1.44
N ILE A 275 -3.00 19.30 1.98
CA ILE A 275 -2.66 20.49 1.20
C ILE A 275 -1.33 20.26 0.47
N GLN A 276 -0.32 19.75 1.16
CA GLN A 276 0.97 19.43 0.56
C GLN A 276 0.85 18.38 -0.56
N ALA A 277 0.07 17.33 -0.34
CA ALA A 277 -0.23 16.33 -1.38
C ALA A 277 -0.90 16.97 -2.61
N ALA A 278 -1.84 17.91 -2.41
CA ALA A 278 -2.48 18.63 -3.51
C ALA A 278 -1.50 19.56 -4.26
N MET A 279 -0.57 20.21 -3.58
CA MET A 279 0.48 21.01 -4.22
C MET A 279 1.38 20.14 -5.11
N HIS A 280 1.84 18.99 -4.60
CA HIS A 280 2.62 18.05 -5.43
C HIS A 280 1.80 17.47 -6.59
N ALA A 281 0.48 17.31 -6.44
CA ALA A 281 -0.38 16.91 -7.55
C ALA A 281 -0.44 17.99 -8.66
N VAL A 282 -0.41 19.28 -8.30
CA VAL A 282 -0.29 20.37 -9.27
C VAL A 282 1.06 20.31 -10.00
N ASP A 283 2.16 20.05 -9.28
CA ASP A 283 3.49 19.89 -9.90
C ASP A 283 3.50 18.73 -10.90
N VAL A 284 2.89 17.58 -10.54
CA VAL A 284 2.74 16.42 -11.42
C VAL A 284 1.97 16.79 -12.69
N ALA A 285 0.87 17.53 -12.56
CA ALA A 285 0.07 17.97 -13.69
C ALA A 285 0.81 18.97 -14.60
N ALA A 286 1.52 19.93 -14.00
CA ALA A 286 2.34 20.90 -14.75
C ALA A 286 3.49 20.21 -15.53
N LEU A 287 4.17 19.26 -14.90
CA LEU A 287 5.21 18.47 -15.54
C LEU A 287 4.64 17.59 -16.66
N ASN A 288 3.40 17.09 -16.52
CA ASN A 288 2.74 16.35 -17.60
C ASN A 288 2.53 17.22 -18.84
N VAL A 289 2.14 18.49 -18.69
CA VAL A 289 2.07 19.45 -19.81
C VAL A 289 3.42 19.57 -20.49
N THR A 290 4.50 19.81 -19.73
CA THR A 290 5.85 19.94 -20.28
C THR A 290 6.34 18.65 -20.98
N ILE A 291 5.92 17.48 -20.49
CA ILE A 291 6.22 16.19 -21.15
C ILE A 291 5.51 16.11 -22.51
N GLN A 292 4.25 16.57 -22.60
CA GLN A 292 3.51 16.59 -23.86
C GLN A 292 4.12 17.61 -24.83
N GLU A 293 4.48 18.82 -24.38
CA GLU A 293 5.21 19.78 -25.18
C GLU A 293 6.52 19.21 -25.74
N GLY A 294 7.23 18.41 -24.94
CA GLY A 294 8.43 17.68 -25.36
C GLY A 294 8.19 16.66 -26.48
N ALA A 295 6.94 16.21 -26.69
CA ALA A 295 6.60 15.31 -27.79
C ALA A 295 6.65 16.01 -29.16
N LEU A 296 6.48 17.34 -29.19
CA LEU A 296 6.60 18.15 -30.40
C LEU A 296 8.06 18.38 -30.83
N LEU A 297 9.02 18.05 -29.98
CA LEU A 297 10.45 18.24 -30.25
C LEU A 297 11.06 17.02 -30.96
N PRO A 298 12.16 17.19 -31.68
CA PRO A 298 12.85 16.09 -32.33
C PRO A 298 13.27 14.98 -31.35
N THR A 299 13.28 13.74 -31.81
CA THR A 299 13.83 12.60 -31.05
C THR A 299 15.01 11.99 -31.80
N VAL A 300 16.06 11.63 -31.05
CA VAL A 300 17.26 10.97 -31.60
C VAL A 300 17.44 9.64 -30.85
N THR A 301 17.44 8.55 -31.62
CA THR A 301 17.67 7.20 -31.10
C THR A 301 18.83 6.54 -31.82
N ALA A 302 19.67 5.83 -31.08
CA ALA A 302 20.70 4.95 -31.66
C ALA A 302 20.27 3.50 -31.45
N THR A 303 20.30 2.71 -32.52
CA THR A 303 19.93 1.28 -32.47
C THR A 303 21.05 0.45 -33.10
N GLY A 304 21.59 -0.50 -32.32
CA GLY A 304 22.52 -1.53 -32.80
C GLY A 304 21.76 -2.86 -32.90
N THR A 305 21.84 -3.55 -34.03
CA THR A 305 21.25 -4.87 -34.21
C THR A 305 22.27 -5.88 -34.67
N ALA A 306 22.20 -7.09 -34.12
CA ALA A 306 22.91 -8.27 -34.59
C ALA A 306 21.90 -9.38 -34.84
N GLY A 307 21.89 -9.95 -36.03
CA GLY A 307 20.89 -10.95 -36.37
C GLY A 307 21.40 -12.04 -37.30
N VAL A 308 20.80 -13.20 -37.19
CA VAL A 308 20.99 -14.33 -38.11
C VAL A 308 19.64 -14.71 -38.66
N SER A 309 19.50 -14.61 -39.96
CA SER A 309 18.33 -15.08 -40.70
C SER A 309 18.70 -16.34 -41.49
N ARG A 310 17.86 -17.35 -41.36
CA ARG A 310 17.94 -18.59 -42.14
C ARG A 310 16.64 -18.76 -42.88
N ASP A 311 16.75 -18.92 -44.20
CA ASP A 311 15.62 -19.16 -45.07
C ASP A 311 15.76 -20.53 -45.72
N THR A 312 14.79 -21.38 -45.54
CA THR A 312 14.76 -22.71 -46.15
C THR A 312 13.73 -22.68 -47.27
N SER A 313 14.22 -22.64 -48.53
CA SER A 313 13.42 -22.64 -49.74
C SER A 313 13.72 -23.94 -50.53
N GLY A 314 12.87 -24.94 -50.42
CA GLY A 314 13.08 -26.18 -51.13
C GLY A 314 14.44 -26.82 -50.86
N PHE A 315 15.29 -26.90 -51.90
CA PHE A 315 16.65 -27.46 -51.81
C PHE A 315 17.72 -26.42 -51.41
N ASN A 316 17.39 -25.11 -51.30
CA ASN A 316 18.34 -24.07 -51.02
C ASN A 316 18.19 -23.53 -49.57
N ASN A 317 19.22 -23.70 -48.77
CA ASN A 317 19.32 -23.07 -47.44
C ASN A 317 20.17 -21.81 -47.56
N TYR A 318 19.55 -20.66 -47.36
CA TYR A 318 20.24 -19.38 -47.31
C TYR A 318 20.38 -18.93 -45.85
N GLN A 319 21.58 -18.57 -45.44
CA GLN A 319 21.86 -17.96 -44.17
C GLN A 319 22.48 -16.58 -44.33
N SER A 320 21.90 -15.60 -43.67
CA SER A 320 22.44 -14.23 -43.64
C SER A 320 22.75 -13.85 -42.19
N THR A 321 23.91 -13.25 -41.96
CA THR A 321 24.26 -12.65 -40.68
C THR A 321 24.38 -11.16 -40.88
N THR A 322 23.63 -10.37 -40.10
CA THR A 322 23.55 -8.92 -40.25
C THR A 322 23.99 -8.25 -38.97
N PHE A 323 24.90 -7.28 -39.10
CA PHE A 323 25.22 -6.33 -38.03
C PHE A 323 24.91 -4.93 -38.55
N SER A 324 24.17 -4.16 -37.74
CA SER A 324 23.87 -2.76 -38.11
C SER A 324 23.94 -1.85 -36.91
N ALA A 325 24.35 -0.62 -37.13
CA ALA A 325 24.28 0.48 -36.17
C ALA A 325 23.66 1.67 -36.89
N VAL A 326 22.52 2.15 -36.40
CA VAL A 326 21.72 3.20 -37.03
C VAL A 326 21.39 4.27 -36.01
N ALA A 327 21.65 5.53 -36.33
CA ALA A 327 21.13 6.68 -35.61
C ALA A 327 19.93 7.24 -36.38
N THR A 328 18.77 7.35 -35.70
CA THR A 328 17.54 7.85 -36.32
C THR A 328 17.15 9.16 -35.65
N LEU A 329 17.01 10.23 -36.46
CA LEU A 329 16.40 11.49 -36.07
C LEU A 329 14.96 11.50 -36.60
N SER A 330 13.99 11.65 -35.69
CA SER A 330 12.57 11.79 -36.00
C SER A 330 12.08 13.17 -35.56
N VAL A 331 11.49 13.92 -36.48
CA VAL A 331 10.96 15.27 -36.25
C VAL A 331 9.48 15.26 -36.62
N PRO A 332 8.55 15.38 -35.66
CA PRO A 332 7.13 15.51 -35.97
C PRO A 332 6.88 16.88 -36.61
N LEU A 333 6.34 16.89 -37.85
CA LEU A 333 6.03 18.14 -38.54
C LEU A 333 4.56 18.54 -38.36
N TYR A 334 3.67 17.59 -38.32
CA TYR A 334 2.23 17.82 -38.12
C TYR A 334 1.55 16.54 -37.63
N GLU A 335 0.84 16.62 -36.54
CA GLU A 335 0.17 15.48 -35.87
C GLU A 335 -1.35 15.63 -35.83
N GLY A 336 -1.94 16.53 -36.61
CA GLY A 336 -3.39 16.71 -36.67
C GLY A 336 -4.04 17.22 -35.40
N GLY A 337 -3.27 17.80 -34.46
CA GLY A 337 -3.75 18.26 -33.17
C GLY A 337 -3.89 17.14 -32.11
N ALA A 338 -3.18 16.02 -32.31
CA ALA A 338 -3.19 14.90 -31.35
C ALA A 338 -2.31 15.15 -30.11
N THR A 339 -1.43 16.15 -30.17
CA THR A 339 -0.48 16.54 -29.11
C THR A 339 -0.86 17.88 -28.54
#